data_b0a5d65e1598af5d34a3f4360ee574a5
#
_entry.id   b0a5d65e1598af5d34a3f4360ee574a5
#
_cell.length_a   1.000
_cell.length_b   1.000
_cell.length_c   1.000
_cell.angle_alpha   90.00
_cell.angle_beta   90.00
_cell.angle_gamma   90.00
#
_symmetry.space_group_name_H-M   'P 1'
#
loop_
_entity.id
_entity.type
_entity.pdbx_description
1 polymer ?
#
loop_
_entity_poly.entity_id
_entity_poly.type
_entity_poly.pdbx_seq_one_letter_code
_entity_poly.pdbx_strand_id
1 'polypeptide(L)'
;FQKTLMIVNTAGWDTDCNSGNVGCILGIKDGLKTIDNGPDWRSPVNDIMYCPTANGGETMTDAVTESYKIIDIAKKMNGEESIMPKNNARYHFEMPGSVQGWQVNVSNNLNKYTKISNEEGHSDKGTRSLKISYDKVSPGVKSVVYVDTFFPEEVKNLEGFAKKVFFHYNFIACPLITTGQKILASIKADSNNEKTVSCNLFIKIYEEEDDVITIRGEEITIMPGSNNDLSWTVPDTEGNPITQIGIEIQSSE
;
A
#
# COMPACT_ATOMS: atom_id res chain seq x y z
N PHE A 1 -4.17 -19.56 16.21
CA PHE A 1 -3.35 -19.14 15.08
C PHE A 1 -1.87 -19.17 15.48
N GLN A 2 -1.38 -18.29 16.36
CA GLN A 2 0.04 -18.15 16.72
C GLN A 2 0.69 -19.46 17.17
N LYS A 3 0.09 -20.20 18.12
CA LYS A 3 0.67 -21.45 18.64
C LYS A 3 0.91 -22.49 17.53
N THR A 4 -0.03 -22.61 16.61
CA THR A 4 0.06 -23.57 15.51
C THR A 4 1.17 -23.18 14.54
N LEU A 5 1.26 -21.88 14.17
CA LEU A 5 2.35 -21.37 13.32
C LEU A 5 3.72 -21.58 13.99
N MET A 6 3.84 -21.32 15.29
CA MET A 6 5.10 -21.57 16.03
C MET A 6 5.52 -23.03 15.93
N ILE A 7 4.58 -23.97 16.08
CA ILE A 7 4.88 -25.41 15.97
C ILE A 7 5.36 -25.77 14.58
N VAL A 8 4.68 -25.28 13.54
CA VAL A 8 5.07 -25.54 12.14
C VAL A 8 6.42 -24.92 11.82
N ASN A 9 6.65 -23.66 12.22
CA ASN A 9 7.91 -22.95 11.98
C ASN A 9 9.12 -23.59 12.68
N THR A 10 8.90 -24.40 13.73
CA THR A 10 9.95 -25.09 14.47
C THR A 10 10.08 -26.57 14.09
N ALA A 11 9.36 -27.03 13.08
CA ALA A 11 9.39 -28.46 12.67
C ALA A 11 10.69 -28.91 11.99
N GLY A 12 11.58 -27.98 11.65
CA GLY A 12 12.93 -28.27 11.18
C GLY A 12 13.09 -28.60 9.69
N TRP A 13 12.01 -28.66 8.93
CA TRP A 13 12.04 -28.89 7.48
C TRP A 13 10.90 -28.17 6.76
N ASP A 14 11.23 -27.47 5.66
CA ASP A 14 10.27 -26.78 4.79
C ASP A 14 9.24 -25.93 5.57
N THR A 15 9.74 -25.11 6.45
CA THR A 15 8.90 -24.38 7.41
C THR A 15 8.15 -23.22 6.78
N ASP A 16 8.66 -22.63 5.70
CA ASP A 16 8.06 -21.52 4.96
C ASP A 16 6.80 -21.95 4.20
N CYS A 17 6.89 -22.97 3.33
CA CYS A 17 5.74 -23.50 2.59
C CYS A 17 4.67 -24.05 3.53
N ASN A 18 5.08 -24.86 4.52
CA ASN A 18 4.16 -25.45 5.49
C ASN A 18 3.46 -24.37 6.34
N SER A 19 4.17 -23.32 6.73
CA SER A 19 3.59 -22.21 7.49
C SER A 19 2.59 -21.40 6.65
N GLY A 20 2.87 -21.20 5.37
CA GLY A 20 1.94 -20.57 4.43
C GLY A 20 0.63 -21.35 4.30
N ASN A 21 0.72 -22.66 4.09
CA ASN A 21 -0.45 -23.55 4.00
C ASN A 21 -1.27 -23.57 5.30
N VAL A 22 -0.60 -23.75 6.44
CA VAL A 22 -1.26 -23.78 7.74
C VAL A 22 -1.88 -22.43 8.09
N GLY A 23 -1.18 -21.34 7.81
CA GLY A 23 -1.68 -19.98 7.99
C GLY A 23 -2.95 -19.73 7.19
N CYS A 24 -2.99 -20.14 5.93
CA CYS A 24 -4.17 -20.06 5.07
C CYS A 24 -5.36 -20.83 5.65
N ILE A 25 -5.15 -22.10 6.04
CA ILE A 25 -6.20 -22.95 6.64
C ILE A 25 -6.76 -22.31 7.92
N LEU A 26 -5.89 -21.80 8.78
CA LEU A 26 -6.30 -21.16 10.03
C LEU A 26 -7.03 -19.84 9.78
N GLY A 27 -6.60 -19.06 8.81
CA GLY A 27 -7.27 -17.82 8.40
C GLY A 27 -8.69 -18.09 7.91
N ILE A 28 -8.88 -19.12 7.09
CA ILE A 28 -10.21 -19.55 6.61
C ILE A 28 -11.07 -20.06 7.77
N LYS A 29 -10.50 -20.87 8.66
CA LYS A 29 -11.22 -21.48 9.78
C LYS A 29 -11.67 -20.47 10.83
N ASP A 30 -10.76 -19.59 11.23
CA ASP A 30 -10.91 -18.78 12.45
C ASP A 30 -11.12 -17.27 12.15
N GLY A 31 -10.91 -16.85 10.89
CA GLY A 31 -11.07 -15.47 10.43
C GLY A 31 -9.96 -14.52 10.88
N LEU A 32 -10.07 -13.26 10.46
CA LEU A 32 -9.05 -12.22 10.70
C LEU A 32 -8.80 -11.95 12.18
N LYS A 33 -9.82 -12.03 13.02
CA LYS A 33 -9.69 -11.77 14.48
C LYS A 33 -8.63 -12.63 15.14
N THR A 34 -8.41 -13.83 14.65
CA THR A 34 -7.38 -14.74 15.19
C THR A 34 -5.97 -14.28 14.84
N ILE A 35 -5.81 -13.63 13.70
CA ILE A 35 -4.53 -13.04 13.26
C ILE A 35 -4.23 -11.81 14.11
N ASP A 36 -5.24 -10.95 14.32
CA ASP A 36 -5.10 -9.68 15.04
C ASP A 36 -4.91 -9.88 16.58
N ASN A 37 -5.27 -11.04 17.14
CA ASN A 37 -5.10 -11.36 18.57
C ASN A 37 -3.71 -11.89 18.95
N GLY A 38 -2.74 -11.83 18.05
CA GLY A 38 -1.37 -12.31 18.26
C GLY A 38 -0.33 -11.20 18.17
N PRO A 39 0.91 -11.58 17.84
CA PRO A 39 1.92 -10.61 17.42
C PRO A 39 1.45 -9.84 16.20
N ASP A 40 2.05 -8.68 15.99
CA ASP A 40 1.81 -7.90 14.77
C ASP A 40 2.41 -8.64 13.56
N TRP A 41 1.55 -9.32 12.82
CA TRP A 41 1.91 -10.06 11.62
C TRP A 41 1.89 -9.20 10.35
N ARG A 42 1.30 -8.00 10.42
CA ARG A 42 1.02 -7.17 9.25
C ARG A 42 2.00 -6.03 9.05
N SER A 43 2.25 -5.22 10.09
CA SER A 43 3.09 -4.01 9.97
C SER A 43 4.48 -4.27 9.40
N PRO A 44 5.17 -5.41 9.68
CA PRO A 44 6.47 -5.65 9.09
C PRO A 44 6.48 -5.76 7.56
N VAL A 45 5.34 -6.12 6.96
CA VAL A 45 5.21 -6.34 5.50
C VAL A 45 4.15 -5.45 4.84
N ASN A 46 3.31 -4.77 5.62
CA ASN A 46 2.20 -3.92 5.15
C ASN A 46 1.31 -4.57 4.09
N ASP A 47 1.14 -5.90 4.16
CA ASP A 47 0.47 -6.75 3.19
C ASP A 47 1.14 -6.79 1.79
N ILE A 48 2.33 -6.22 1.61
CA ILE A 48 3.06 -6.22 0.33
C ILE A 48 3.41 -7.65 -0.08
N MET A 49 3.19 -7.94 -1.35
CA MET A 49 3.57 -9.21 -1.97
C MET A 49 4.29 -8.97 -3.29
N TYR A 50 5.32 -9.77 -3.55
CA TYR A 50 5.95 -9.87 -4.87
C TYR A 50 5.65 -11.26 -5.43
N CYS A 51 4.90 -11.31 -6.52
CA CYS A 51 4.54 -12.57 -7.16
C CYS A 51 5.40 -12.77 -8.41
N PRO A 52 6.28 -13.79 -8.45
CA PRO A 52 7.01 -14.13 -9.67
C PRO A 52 6.01 -14.65 -10.71
N THR A 53 5.76 -13.86 -11.73
CA THR A 53 4.80 -14.15 -12.80
C THR A 53 5.34 -13.71 -14.15
N ALA A 54 4.85 -14.31 -15.23
CA ALA A 54 5.16 -13.86 -16.58
C ALA A 54 4.49 -12.53 -16.95
N ASN A 55 3.48 -12.11 -16.19
CA ASN A 55 2.85 -10.81 -16.35
C ASN A 55 3.46 -9.80 -15.38
N GLY A 56 4.41 -9.00 -15.85
CA GLY A 56 5.11 -8.00 -15.03
C GLY A 56 4.18 -6.99 -14.35
N GLY A 57 3.00 -6.73 -14.88
CA GLY A 57 1.99 -5.86 -14.27
C GLY A 57 1.31 -6.44 -13.02
N GLU A 58 1.53 -7.72 -12.71
CA GLU A 58 0.98 -8.41 -11.54
C GLU A 58 2.06 -8.78 -10.50
N THR A 59 3.32 -8.50 -10.78
CA THR A 59 4.43 -8.84 -9.89
C THR A 59 4.32 -8.10 -8.55
N MET A 60 4.03 -6.80 -8.60
CA MET A 60 3.86 -5.98 -7.41
C MET A 60 2.39 -5.93 -7.03
N THR A 61 2.07 -6.56 -5.91
CA THR A 61 0.68 -6.72 -5.46
C THR A 61 0.60 -6.65 -3.93
N ASP A 62 -0.56 -6.90 -3.39
CA ASP A 62 -0.81 -7.00 -1.95
C ASP A 62 -1.76 -8.15 -1.63
N ALA A 63 -1.75 -8.59 -0.38
CA ALA A 63 -2.56 -9.71 0.09
C ALA A 63 -4.07 -9.50 -0.12
N VAL A 64 -4.54 -8.27 -0.08
CA VAL A 64 -5.96 -7.94 -0.29
C VAL A 64 -6.32 -8.08 -1.76
N THR A 65 -5.51 -7.51 -2.65
CA THR A 65 -5.70 -7.63 -4.11
C THR A 65 -5.76 -9.10 -4.53
N GLU A 66 -4.83 -9.93 -4.06
CA GLU A 66 -4.82 -11.36 -4.41
C GLU A 66 -6.00 -12.12 -3.80
N SER A 67 -6.41 -11.78 -2.57
CA SER A 67 -7.60 -12.38 -1.96
C SER A 67 -8.87 -12.07 -2.74
N TYR A 68 -9.05 -10.83 -3.19
CA TYR A 68 -10.20 -10.46 -4.02
C TYR A 68 -10.19 -11.13 -5.39
N LYS A 69 -9.03 -11.32 -6.02
CA LYS A 69 -8.92 -12.11 -7.27
C LYS A 69 -9.42 -13.54 -7.07
N ILE A 70 -9.01 -14.22 -5.99
CA ILE A 70 -9.46 -15.57 -5.68
C ILE A 70 -10.98 -15.62 -5.44
N ILE A 71 -11.50 -14.67 -4.66
CA ILE A 71 -12.95 -14.57 -4.38
C ILE A 71 -13.73 -14.31 -5.68
N ASP A 72 -13.25 -13.43 -6.54
CA ASP A 72 -13.87 -13.14 -7.84
C ASP A 72 -13.94 -14.37 -8.73
N ILE A 73 -12.86 -15.12 -8.81
CA ILE A 73 -12.82 -16.40 -9.56
C ILE A 73 -13.84 -17.39 -8.99
N ALA A 74 -13.88 -17.55 -7.66
CA ALA A 74 -14.82 -18.46 -7.00
C ALA A 74 -16.29 -18.07 -7.26
N LYS A 75 -16.62 -16.78 -7.18
CA LYS A 75 -17.95 -16.25 -7.50
C LYS A 75 -18.33 -16.53 -8.96
N LYS A 76 -17.46 -16.23 -9.90
CA LYS A 76 -17.68 -16.50 -11.33
C LYS A 76 -17.91 -17.98 -11.61
N MET A 77 -17.17 -18.87 -10.95
CA MET A 77 -17.38 -20.31 -11.06
C MET A 77 -18.76 -20.75 -10.55
N ASN A 78 -19.34 -20.04 -9.59
CA ASN A 78 -20.67 -20.29 -9.05
C ASN A 78 -21.79 -19.54 -9.81
N GLY A 79 -21.47 -18.80 -10.87
CA GLY A 79 -22.43 -17.98 -11.61
C GLY A 79 -22.90 -16.73 -10.86
N GLU A 80 -22.14 -16.29 -9.87
CA GLU A 80 -22.40 -15.09 -9.09
C GLU A 80 -21.70 -13.87 -9.68
N GLU A 81 -22.32 -12.69 -9.56
CA GLU A 81 -21.66 -11.45 -9.92
C GLU A 81 -20.59 -11.07 -8.87
N SER A 82 -19.46 -10.60 -9.36
CA SER A 82 -18.41 -10.05 -8.52
C SER A 82 -18.53 -8.53 -8.48
N ILE A 83 -18.66 -8.00 -7.27
CA ILE A 83 -18.67 -6.55 -7.04
C ILE A 83 -17.38 -6.20 -6.32
N MET A 84 -16.49 -5.49 -7.03
CA MET A 84 -15.26 -4.99 -6.42
C MET A 84 -15.55 -3.73 -5.59
N PRO A 85 -14.90 -3.60 -4.43
CA PRO A 85 -15.10 -2.44 -3.56
C PRO A 85 -14.82 -1.10 -4.25
N LYS A 86 -15.58 -0.08 -3.89
CA LYS A 86 -15.35 1.32 -4.30
C LYS A 86 -15.17 1.51 -5.80
N ASN A 87 -16.05 0.87 -6.59
CA ASN A 87 -15.98 0.91 -8.04
C ASN A 87 -14.64 0.44 -8.63
N ASN A 88 -14.12 -0.65 -8.10
CA ASN A 88 -12.84 -1.24 -8.52
C ASN A 88 -11.62 -0.34 -8.24
N ALA A 89 -11.66 0.44 -7.16
CA ALA A 89 -10.48 1.17 -6.72
C ALA A 89 -9.36 0.19 -6.34
N ARG A 90 -8.14 0.43 -6.82
CA ARG A 90 -6.99 -0.42 -6.50
C ARG A 90 -6.71 -0.45 -5.00
N TYR A 91 -6.71 0.70 -4.35
CA TYR A 91 -6.50 0.84 -2.92
C TYR A 91 -7.81 1.23 -2.25
N HIS A 92 -8.64 0.24 -1.97
CA HIS A 92 -9.99 0.46 -1.44
C HIS A 92 -10.07 0.41 0.08
N PHE A 93 -9.10 -0.22 0.77
CA PHE A 93 -8.99 -0.33 2.24
C PHE A 93 -10.19 -1.00 2.93
N GLU A 94 -11.04 -1.75 2.23
CA GLU A 94 -12.22 -2.39 2.82
C GLU A 94 -11.90 -3.63 3.66
N MET A 95 -10.69 -4.22 3.50
CA MET A 95 -10.26 -5.33 4.33
C MET A 95 -9.81 -4.81 5.70
N PRO A 96 -10.46 -5.23 6.82
CA PRO A 96 -10.10 -4.75 8.15
C PRO A 96 -8.62 -4.93 8.47
N GLY A 97 -7.99 -3.86 8.96
CA GLY A 97 -6.58 -3.84 9.37
C GLY A 97 -5.56 -3.75 8.23
N SER A 98 -5.97 -3.84 6.96
CA SER A 98 -5.04 -3.77 5.83
C SER A 98 -4.79 -2.33 5.39
N VAL A 99 -3.53 -2.00 5.17
CA VAL A 99 -3.09 -0.75 4.55
C VAL A 99 -2.70 -0.92 3.08
N GLN A 100 -2.86 -2.11 2.52
CA GLN A 100 -2.60 -2.43 1.11
C GLN A 100 -1.25 -1.88 0.59
N GLY A 101 -0.18 -2.11 1.33
CA GLY A 101 1.17 -1.71 0.93
C GLY A 101 1.52 -0.23 1.17
N TRP A 102 0.59 0.59 1.65
CA TRP A 102 0.91 1.98 1.97
C TRP A 102 1.86 2.08 3.15
N GLN A 103 2.77 3.04 3.08
CA GLN A 103 3.86 3.23 4.02
C GLN A 103 4.02 4.72 4.38
N VAL A 104 4.62 4.97 5.53
CA VAL A 104 5.08 6.30 5.93
C VAL A 104 6.54 6.45 5.51
N ASN A 105 6.88 7.55 4.86
CA ASN A 105 8.28 7.84 4.58
C ASN A 105 9.04 8.18 5.88
N VAL A 106 9.85 7.23 6.34
CA VAL A 106 10.64 7.35 7.58
C VAL A 106 12.05 7.90 7.37
N SER A 107 12.50 8.08 6.13
CA SER A 107 13.84 8.57 5.79
C SER A 107 14.09 10.00 6.29
N ASN A 108 13.04 10.72 6.62
CA ASN A 108 13.12 12.04 7.25
C ASN A 108 12.70 11.92 8.73
N ASN A 109 13.57 12.26 9.67
CA ASN A 109 13.29 12.27 11.13
C ASN A 109 12.01 13.07 11.50
N LEU A 110 11.52 13.91 10.60
CA LEU A 110 10.32 14.72 10.76
C LEU A 110 9.03 13.89 10.57
N ASN A 111 9.09 12.77 9.86
CA ASN A 111 7.93 11.88 9.64
C ASN A 111 7.64 10.90 10.79
N LYS A 112 8.43 10.91 11.86
CA LYS A 112 8.17 10.07 13.05
C LYS A 112 6.81 10.35 13.72
N TYR A 113 6.19 11.47 13.41
CA TYR A 113 4.86 11.86 13.91
C TYR A 113 3.72 11.50 12.97
N THR A 114 4.03 10.92 11.82
CA THR A 114 3.03 10.41 10.87
C THR A 114 2.77 8.95 11.16
N LYS A 115 1.49 8.56 11.16
CA LYS A 115 1.04 7.17 11.29
C LYS A 115 -0.06 6.91 10.30
N ILE A 116 -0.13 5.66 9.84
CA ILE A 116 -1.25 5.18 9.03
C ILE A 116 -1.95 4.01 9.73
N SER A 117 -3.24 3.91 9.55
CA SER A 117 -4.05 2.79 10.01
C SER A 117 -5.27 2.61 9.11
N ASN A 118 -5.85 1.43 9.17
CA ASN A 118 -7.10 1.13 8.48
C ASN A 118 -8.27 1.37 9.46
N GLU A 119 -9.14 2.32 9.16
CA GLU A 119 -10.21 2.75 10.04
C GLU A 119 -11.59 2.52 9.41
N GLU A 120 -12.59 2.25 10.27
CA GLU A 120 -13.99 2.13 9.88
C GLU A 120 -14.70 3.49 9.97
N GLY A 121 -15.65 3.74 9.05
CA GLY A 121 -16.63 4.81 9.19
C GLY A 121 -16.29 6.15 8.56
N HIS A 122 -15.17 6.32 7.87
CA HIS A 122 -14.77 7.61 7.29
C HIS A 122 -14.73 7.62 5.75
N SER A 123 -15.40 6.69 5.11
CA SER A 123 -15.47 6.58 3.65
C SER A 123 -16.88 6.85 3.14
N ASP A 124 -17.02 7.75 2.16
CA ASP A 124 -18.30 8.02 1.51
C ASP A 124 -18.63 6.98 0.41
N LYS A 125 -17.64 6.18 -0.02
CA LYS A 125 -17.78 5.19 -1.10
C LYS A 125 -17.71 3.74 -0.61
N GLY A 126 -17.57 3.54 0.71
CA GLY A 126 -17.44 2.22 1.33
C GLY A 126 -17.54 2.32 2.85
N THR A 127 -17.04 1.29 3.55
CA THR A 127 -17.11 1.22 5.02
C THR A 127 -15.83 1.64 5.72
N ARG A 128 -14.68 1.53 5.05
CA ARG A 128 -13.35 1.74 5.65
C ARG A 128 -12.47 2.65 4.80
N SER A 129 -11.43 3.20 5.40
CA SER A 129 -10.46 4.06 4.73
C SER A 129 -9.07 3.93 5.33
N LEU A 130 -8.05 4.38 4.59
CA LEU A 130 -6.73 4.63 5.16
C LEU A 130 -6.77 5.94 5.94
N LYS A 131 -6.53 5.86 7.25
CA LYS A 131 -6.33 7.03 8.10
C LYS A 131 -4.87 7.44 8.10
N ILE A 132 -4.62 8.69 7.85
CA ILE A 132 -3.31 9.33 8.00
C ILE A 132 -3.40 10.25 9.21
N SER A 133 -2.68 9.93 10.28
CA SER A 133 -2.57 10.78 11.47
C SER A 133 -1.21 11.45 11.48
N TYR A 134 -1.17 12.73 11.75
CA TYR A 134 0.06 13.49 11.81
C TYR A 134 0.01 14.52 12.93
N ASP A 135 1.11 14.61 13.66
CA ASP A 135 1.32 15.63 14.67
C ASP A 135 2.46 16.56 14.22
N LYS A 136 2.44 17.80 14.65
CA LYS A 136 3.54 18.75 14.48
C LYS A 136 3.95 19.02 13.02
N VAL A 137 3.01 18.98 12.08
CA VAL A 137 3.26 19.52 10.75
C VAL A 137 3.39 21.04 10.85
N SER A 138 4.35 21.59 10.12
CA SER A 138 4.62 23.03 10.04
C SER A 138 5.03 23.37 8.62
N PRO A 139 5.06 24.64 8.22
CA PRO A 139 5.57 24.99 6.90
C PRO A 139 6.97 24.39 6.66
N GLY A 140 7.12 23.67 5.55
CA GLY A 140 8.35 22.94 5.20
C GLY A 140 8.54 21.59 5.89
N VAL A 141 7.66 21.19 6.82
CA VAL A 141 7.65 19.85 7.43
C VAL A 141 6.46 19.09 6.89
N LYS A 142 6.72 18.11 6.03
CA LYS A 142 5.69 17.33 5.37
C LYS A 142 5.45 15.99 6.05
N SER A 143 4.18 15.61 6.14
CA SER A 143 3.76 14.23 6.34
C SER A 143 3.66 13.56 4.97
N VAL A 144 4.43 12.50 4.74
CA VAL A 144 4.50 11.83 3.45
C VAL A 144 4.11 10.38 3.60
N VAL A 145 3.09 9.97 2.87
CA VAL A 145 2.67 8.57 2.77
C VAL A 145 2.66 8.14 1.31
N TYR A 146 3.04 6.90 1.06
CA TYR A 146 3.24 6.40 -0.30
C TYR A 146 2.99 4.90 -0.40
N VAL A 147 2.89 4.43 -1.62
CA VAL A 147 2.94 3.01 -1.97
C VAL A 147 3.89 2.83 -3.16
N ASP A 148 4.63 1.74 -3.16
CA ASP A 148 5.52 1.39 -4.26
C ASP A 148 4.72 0.88 -5.46
N THR A 149 5.06 1.37 -6.63
CA THR A 149 4.44 1.01 -7.92
C THR A 149 5.41 0.33 -8.86
N PHE A 150 6.68 0.27 -8.48
CA PHE A 150 7.76 -0.46 -9.11
C PHE A 150 8.78 -0.85 -8.04
N PHE A 151 9.81 -1.60 -8.38
CA PHE A 151 10.84 -1.98 -7.41
C PHE A 151 11.41 -0.76 -6.70
N PRO A 152 11.40 -0.76 -5.36
CA PRO A 152 11.92 0.35 -4.58
C PRO A 152 13.44 0.43 -4.66
N GLU A 153 14.00 1.59 -4.35
CA GLU A 153 15.44 1.86 -4.43
C GLU A 153 16.28 0.89 -3.59
N GLU A 154 15.75 0.41 -2.49
CA GLU A 154 16.40 -0.54 -1.59
C GLU A 154 16.76 -1.87 -2.27
N VAL A 155 16.05 -2.25 -3.34
CA VAL A 155 16.34 -3.46 -4.12
C VAL A 155 17.73 -3.42 -4.75
N LYS A 156 18.22 -2.23 -5.12
CA LYS A 156 19.56 -2.04 -5.66
C LYS A 156 20.66 -2.40 -4.64
N ASN A 157 20.36 -2.17 -3.38
CA ASN A 157 21.28 -2.33 -2.26
C ASN A 157 21.17 -3.70 -1.58
N LEU A 158 20.41 -4.64 -2.17
CA LEU A 158 20.34 -5.98 -1.63
C LEU A 158 21.69 -6.68 -1.67
N GLU A 159 22.08 -7.25 -0.54
CA GLU A 159 23.32 -8.01 -0.39
C GLU A 159 23.10 -9.43 0.11
N GLY A 160 24.10 -10.26 -0.01
CA GLY A 160 24.14 -11.60 0.58
C GLY A 160 22.98 -12.49 0.17
N PHE A 161 22.30 -13.05 1.16
CA PHE A 161 21.20 -14.00 0.94
C PHE A 161 19.97 -13.33 0.31
N ALA A 162 19.61 -12.11 0.73
CA ALA A 162 18.47 -11.38 0.17
C ALA A 162 18.62 -11.13 -1.33
N LYS A 163 19.81 -10.70 -1.77
CA LYS A 163 20.14 -10.53 -3.20
C LYS A 163 20.00 -11.86 -3.96
N LYS A 164 20.54 -12.94 -3.39
CA LYS A 164 20.48 -14.26 -4.01
C LYS A 164 19.05 -14.74 -4.19
N VAL A 165 18.20 -14.60 -3.17
CA VAL A 165 16.79 -14.99 -3.23
C VAL A 165 16.03 -14.16 -4.27
N PHE A 166 16.19 -12.85 -4.23
CA PHE A 166 15.51 -11.95 -5.16
C PHE A 166 15.81 -12.30 -6.62
N PHE A 167 17.07 -12.48 -6.97
CA PHE A 167 17.46 -12.85 -8.33
C PHE A 167 17.16 -14.30 -8.69
N HIS A 168 17.02 -15.20 -7.72
CA HIS A 168 16.69 -16.60 -7.99
C HIS A 168 15.29 -16.75 -8.58
N TYR A 169 14.34 -15.93 -8.17
CA TYR A 169 12.96 -15.97 -8.66
C TYR A 169 12.73 -15.21 -9.96
N ASN A 170 13.74 -14.53 -10.52
CA ASN A 170 13.65 -13.78 -11.78
C ASN A 170 12.39 -12.91 -11.85
N PHE A 171 12.19 -12.03 -10.88
CA PHE A 171 11.07 -11.12 -10.89
C PHE A 171 11.08 -10.25 -12.14
N ILE A 172 10.01 -10.34 -12.92
CA ILE A 172 9.73 -9.47 -14.05
C ILE A 172 8.63 -8.51 -13.60
N ALA A 173 8.94 -7.22 -13.52
CA ALA A 173 7.97 -6.22 -13.10
C ALA A 173 7.82 -5.13 -14.16
N CYS A 174 6.59 -4.64 -14.30
CA CYS A 174 6.29 -3.37 -14.97
C CYS A 174 5.77 -2.40 -13.91
N PRO A 175 6.01 -1.09 -14.07
CA PRO A 175 5.37 -0.08 -13.22
C PRO A 175 3.85 -0.25 -13.24
N LEU A 176 3.22 -0.15 -12.07
CA LEU A 176 1.76 -0.29 -11.93
C LEU A 176 0.99 0.90 -12.49
N ILE A 177 1.69 2.00 -12.73
CA ILE A 177 1.15 3.22 -13.28
C ILE A 177 2.13 3.80 -14.31
N THR A 178 1.58 4.39 -15.37
CA THR A 178 2.35 4.95 -16.50
C THR A 178 1.83 6.35 -16.86
N THR A 179 2.60 7.07 -17.67
CA THR A 179 2.25 8.36 -18.27
C THR A 179 0.82 8.37 -18.82
N GLY A 180 0.09 9.44 -18.59
CA GLY A 180 -1.26 9.67 -19.11
C GLY A 180 -2.38 9.00 -18.31
N GLN A 181 -2.08 8.08 -17.40
CA GLN A 181 -3.08 7.53 -16.47
C GLN A 181 -3.49 8.58 -15.42
N LYS A 182 -4.68 8.40 -14.85
CA LYS A 182 -5.19 9.30 -13.80
C LYS A 182 -5.07 8.65 -12.43
N ILE A 183 -4.54 9.40 -11.49
CA ILE A 183 -4.60 9.10 -10.07
C ILE A 183 -5.83 9.82 -9.51
N LEU A 184 -6.73 9.05 -8.90
CA LEU A 184 -7.92 9.56 -8.23
C LEU A 184 -7.82 9.27 -6.75
N ALA A 185 -8.05 10.26 -5.90
CA ALA A 185 -8.07 10.10 -4.46
C ALA A 185 -9.20 10.90 -3.83
N SER A 186 -9.99 10.26 -2.96
CA SER A 186 -10.98 10.93 -2.14
C SER A 186 -10.44 11.09 -0.72
N ILE A 187 -10.34 12.30 -0.23
CA ILE A 187 -9.78 12.65 1.08
C ILE A 187 -10.86 13.31 1.93
N LYS A 188 -11.10 12.75 3.09
CA LYS A 188 -11.97 13.33 4.12
C LYS A 188 -11.11 13.81 5.28
N ALA A 189 -11.13 15.11 5.54
CA ALA A 189 -10.47 15.68 6.70
C ALA A 189 -11.33 15.52 7.94
N ASP A 190 -10.72 15.10 9.05
CA ASP A 190 -11.42 15.02 10.34
C ASP A 190 -11.82 16.44 10.80
N SER A 191 -13.03 16.57 11.31
CA SER A 191 -13.52 17.85 11.85
C SER A 191 -12.77 18.31 13.10
N ASN A 192 -12.10 17.39 13.79
CA ASN A 192 -11.26 17.70 14.95
C ASN A 192 -9.83 18.16 14.56
N ASN A 193 -9.50 18.23 13.28
CA ASN A 193 -8.24 18.84 12.87
C ASN A 193 -8.21 20.30 13.30
N GLU A 194 -7.12 20.74 13.93
CA GLU A 194 -7.01 22.10 14.45
C GLU A 194 -6.70 23.13 13.36
N LYS A 195 -6.07 22.70 12.26
CA LYS A 195 -5.56 23.59 11.22
C LYS A 195 -5.93 23.14 9.83
N THR A 196 -5.98 24.12 8.96
CA THR A 196 -5.99 23.90 7.52
C THR A 196 -4.62 23.40 7.07
N VAL A 197 -4.60 22.45 6.15
CA VAL A 197 -3.37 21.90 5.58
C VAL A 197 -3.38 22.01 4.08
N SER A 198 -2.22 22.05 3.46
CA SER A 198 -2.07 21.83 2.04
C SER A 198 -1.72 20.37 1.76
N CYS A 199 -2.21 19.88 0.62
CA CYS A 199 -2.05 18.50 0.20
C CYS A 199 -1.80 18.44 -1.30
N ASN A 200 -0.90 17.58 -1.72
CA ASN A 200 -0.71 17.23 -3.13
C ASN A 200 -0.45 15.73 -3.32
N LEU A 201 -0.85 15.25 -4.47
CA LEU A 201 -0.41 13.95 -4.97
C LEU A 201 1.01 14.08 -5.52
N PHE A 202 1.79 13.01 -5.44
CA PHE A 202 3.09 12.95 -6.08
C PHE A 202 3.36 11.58 -6.69
N ILE A 203 4.30 11.56 -7.61
CA ILE A 203 4.96 10.35 -8.10
C ILE A 203 6.46 10.49 -7.87
N LYS A 204 7.14 9.35 -7.73
CA LYS A 204 8.59 9.28 -7.90
C LYS A 204 8.92 8.48 -9.14
N ILE A 205 9.93 8.90 -9.86
CA ILE A 205 10.44 8.21 -11.06
C ILE A 205 11.92 7.95 -10.91
N TYR A 206 12.40 6.89 -11.58
CA TYR A 206 13.83 6.72 -11.84
C TYR A 206 14.23 7.55 -13.06
N GLU A 207 15.26 8.34 -12.92
CA GLU A 207 15.95 9.00 -14.04
C GLU A 207 17.18 8.21 -14.50
N GLU A 208 17.95 8.80 -15.41
CA GLU A 208 19.26 8.28 -15.81
C GLU A 208 20.15 8.04 -14.58
N GLU A 209 20.98 7.01 -14.62
CA GLU A 209 21.83 6.56 -13.50
C GLU A 209 21.04 6.09 -12.26
N ASP A 210 19.72 5.85 -12.43
CA ASP A 210 18.81 5.41 -11.36
C ASP A 210 18.62 6.43 -10.23
N ASP A 211 18.84 7.69 -10.47
CA ASP A 211 18.45 8.74 -9.53
C ASP A 211 16.94 8.83 -9.40
N VAL A 212 16.47 9.12 -8.17
CA VAL A 212 15.04 9.19 -7.88
C VAL A 212 14.59 10.63 -7.70
N ILE A 213 13.72 11.10 -8.59
CA ILE A 213 13.12 12.42 -8.48
C ILE A 213 11.63 12.36 -8.13
N THR A 214 11.12 13.46 -7.54
CA THR A 214 9.72 13.59 -7.16
C THR A 214 9.04 14.63 -8.03
N ILE A 215 7.98 14.21 -8.73
CA ILE A 215 7.09 15.09 -9.49
C ILE A 215 5.79 15.24 -8.70
N ARG A 216 5.34 16.48 -8.52
CA ARG A 216 4.16 16.81 -7.72
C ARG A 216 3.03 17.32 -8.58
N GLY A 217 1.81 16.88 -8.24
CA GLY A 217 0.58 17.45 -8.75
C GLY A 217 0.26 18.81 -8.13
N GLU A 218 -0.86 19.37 -8.52
CA GLU A 218 -1.37 20.62 -7.95
C GLU A 218 -1.59 20.51 -6.45
N GLU A 219 -1.17 21.54 -5.72
CA GLU A 219 -1.41 21.64 -4.28
C GLU A 219 -2.83 22.16 -4.04
N ILE A 220 -3.56 21.47 -3.18
CA ILE A 220 -4.90 21.89 -2.76
C ILE A 220 -4.91 22.19 -1.25
N THR A 221 -5.83 23.06 -0.87
CA THR A 221 -6.07 23.40 0.54
C THR A 221 -7.19 22.51 1.09
N ILE A 222 -6.93 21.86 2.22
CA ILE A 222 -7.87 20.97 2.92
C ILE A 222 -8.22 21.60 4.27
N MET A 223 -9.48 21.96 4.43
CA MET A 223 -10.03 22.49 5.68
C MET A 223 -10.51 21.37 6.60
N PRO A 224 -10.47 21.54 7.92
CA PRO A 224 -11.09 20.62 8.86
C PRO A 224 -12.55 20.29 8.48
N GLY A 225 -12.92 19.01 8.52
CA GLY A 225 -14.26 18.53 8.18
C GLY A 225 -14.61 18.50 6.69
N SER A 226 -13.70 18.93 5.80
CA SER A 226 -13.98 18.95 4.36
C SER A 226 -13.82 17.58 3.68
N ASN A 227 -14.57 17.40 2.58
CA ASN A 227 -14.39 16.28 1.65
C ASN A 227 -13.77 16.84 0.36
N ASN A 228 -12.73 16.18 -0.13
CA ASN A 228 -11.98 16.63 -1.31
C ASN A 228 -11.73 15.44 -2.24
N ASP A 229 -12.08 15.59 -3.50
CA ASP A 229 -11.73 14.63 -4.55
C ASP A 229 -10.58 15.22 -5.39
N LEU A 230 -9.45 14.51 -5.39
CA LEU A 230 -8.28 14.85 -6.18
C LEU A 230 -8.28 14.02 -7.47
N SER A 231 -7.93 14.66 -8.55
CA SER A 231 -7.73 14.00 -9.84
C SER A 231 -6.50 14.59 -10.51
N TRP A 232 -5.50 13.76 -10.76
CA TRP A 232 -4.25 14.17 -11.38
C TRP A 232 -3.89 13.23 -12.52
N THR A 233 -3.65 13.79 -13.70
CA THR A 233 -3.12 13.02 -14.82
C THR A 233 -1.60 12.95 -14.70
N VAL A 234 -1.06 11.75 -14.69
CA VAL A 234 0.37 11.50 -14.64
C VAL A 234 1.04 12.19 -15.83
N PRO A 235 1.99 13.10 -15.60
CA PRO A 235 2.68 13.80 -16.67
C PRO A 235 3.55 12.84 -17.50
N ASP A 236 4.07 13.33 -18.62
CA ASP A 236 5.04 12.58 -19.37
C ASP A 236 6.32 12.39 -18.55
N THR A 237 6.74 11.15 -18.39
CA THR A 237 7.95 10.77 -17.66
C THR A 237 9.09 10.41 -18.62
N GLU A 238 8.94 10.70 -19.92
CA GLU A 238 9.94 10.38 -20.96
C GLU A 238 10.35 8.90 -21.00
N GLY A 239 9.41 8.03 -20.60
CA GLY A 239 9.63 6.59 -20.51
C GLY A 239 10.26 6.12 -19.20
N ASN A 240 10.58 7.01 -18.28
CA ASN A 240 11.13 6.67 -16.97
C ASN A 240 10.10 5.94 -16.10
N PRO A 241 10.47 4.85 -15.42
CA PRO A 241 9.54 4.06 -14.63
C PRO A 241 9.12 4.80 -13.36
N ILE A 242 7.82 4.76 -13.06
CA ILE A 242 7.25 5.35 -11.86
C ILE A 242 7.38 4.36 -10.71
N THR A 243 8.15 4.72 -9.70
CA THR A 243 8.49 3.84 -8.57
C THR A 243 7.52 3.94 -7.42
N GLN A 244 6.93 5.12 -7.20
CA GLN A 244 6.02 5.39 -6.10
C GLN A 244 4.93 6.36 -6.51
N ILE A 245 3.77 6.19 -5.90
CA ILE A 245 2.73 7.21 -5.82
C ILE A 245 2.48 7.54 -4.36
N GLY A 246 2.07 8.76 -4.06
CA GLY A 246 1.81 9.12 -2.67
C GLY A 246 1.11 10.46 -2.50
N ILE A 247 0.99 10.82 -1.22
CA ILE A 247 0.34 12.03 -0.74
C ILE A 247 1.32 12.75 0.19
N GLU A 248 1.55 14.02 -0.06
CA GLU A 248 2.25 14.93 0.84
C GLU A 248 1.23 15.85 1.51
N ILE A 249 1.35 16.03 2.83
CA ILE A 249 0.52 16.92 3.64
C ILE A 249 1.46 17.83 4.43
N GLN A 250 1.20 19.13 4.43
CA GLN A 250 1.94 20.10 5.23
C GLN A 250 1.00 21.18 5.81
N SER A 251 1.43 21.86 6.85
CA SER A 251 0.67 23.01 7.35
C SER A 251 0.69 24.13 6.32
N SER A 252 -0.45 24.79 6.16
CA SER A 252 -0.57 25.98 5.31
C SER A 252 -0.11 27.27 6.00
N GLU A 253 0.14 27.21 7.32
CA GLU A 253 0.56 28.33 8.17
C GLU A 253 1.80 27.98 9.01
#